data_39498f95afa4fae65490bfd8bca9e688
#
_entry.id   39498f95afa4fae65490bfd8bca9e688
#
_cell.length_a   1.000
_cell.length_b   1.000
_cell.length_c   1.000
_cell.angle_alpha   90.00
_cell.angle_beta   90.00
_cell.angle_gamma   90.00
#
_symmetry.space_group_name_H-M   'P 1'
#
loop_
_entity.id
_entity.type
_entity.pdbx_description
1 polymer ?
#
loop_
_entity_poly.entity_id
_entity_poly.type
_entity_poly.pdbx_seq_one_letter_code
_entity_poly.pdbx_strand_id
1 'polypeptide(L)'
;MSADALRDLQNARFLERMKDAWKTGFYSTRWKAVGLEPVDIRGLDDIEKIPTFNSEDLKDAIADKPPFGSHHPFDASGFARMPVKIQTSGGSTGMPRVTLFDPVSIEVQGIQTARGLYAQGARPGDIIQITYTMSLANAGWCALNGIFNWLGATPVTTGSGAVTSSERQLEYARAWGTTGWFARGEYLARLVEVAREMKLNLHSLKTKQIHSFLGTDFEGHLRRQLEDAWGVPVYDNYGTHETGLLAFECREQDRKHINEDTAFIQLVDVETSAPLLMGSRGNVVVTSLHRSVPPIIRYNLRDCLIAYERAECACGLCTRKLSTFLGRSDEMVKLRGTNVYPLACQNAVTKDPRTTGEFLCVVSHIGEGLGLRETMVVQVERRSPDTDAQVLMADLAAALHKDLGVRVDVEIVERDTLIEHTMIGQQNKVKRLLDLREKGKE
;
A
#
# COMPACT_ATOMS: atom_id res chain seq x y z
N MET A 1 15.03 -10.12 -20.73
CA MET A 1 14.72 -9.05 -21.71
C MET A 1 15.79 -7.98 -21.55
N SER A 2 16.38 -7.49 -22.67
CA SER A 2 17.32 -6.35 -22.63
C SER A 2 16.60 -5.06 -22.23
N ALA A 3 17.38 -4.03 -21.86
CA ALA A 3 16.80 -2.73 -21.50
C ALA A 3 16.08 -2.10 -22.70
N ASP A 4 16.64 -2.18 -23.89
CA ASP A 4 16.04 -1.64 -25.12
C ASP A 4 14.74 -2.37 -25.48
N ALA A 5 14.74 -3.69 -25.48
CA ALA A 5 13.53 -4.49 -25.74
C ALA A 5 12.42 -4.21 -24.72
N LEU A 6 12.76 -3.94 -23.45
CA LEU A 6 11.78 -3.51 -22.46
C LEU A 6 11.26 -2.11 -22.75
N ARG A 7 12.13 -1.18 -23.12
CA ARG A 7 11.74 0.19 -23.48
C ARG A 7 10.79 0.21 -24.67
N ASP A 8 11.09 -0.59 -25.70
CA ASP A 8 10.22 -0.75 -26.88
C ASP A 8 8.86 -1.30 -26.50
N LEU A 9 8.82 -2.35 -25.66
CA LEU A 9 7.57 -2.90 -25.13
C LEU A 9 6.76 -1.88 -24.35
N GLN A 10 7.43 -1.13 -23.46
CA GLN A 10 6.79 -0.07 -22.68
C GLN A 10 6.21 1.02 -23.57
N ASN A 11 6.97 1.47 -24.58
CA ASN A 11 6.50 2.48 -25.54
C ASN A 11 5.26 1.99 -26.32
N ALA A 12 5.32 0.78 -26.84
CA ALA A 12 4.20 0.20 -27.59
C ALA A 12 2.92 0.14 -26.73
N ARG A 13 3.03 -0.40 -25.52
CA ARG A 13 1.89 -0.52 -24.58
C ARG A 13 1.40 0.86 -24.14
N PHE A 14 2.32 1.80 -23.85
CA PHE A 14 1.96 3.16 -23.47
C PHE A 14 1.12 3.85 -24.56
N LEU A 15 1.56 3.81 -25.81
CA LEU A 15 0.84 4.43 -26.92
C LEU A 15 -0.55 3.82 -27.15
N GLU A 16 -0.71 2.52 -26.89
CA GLU A 16 -2.05 1.90 -26.91
C GLU A 16 -2.93 2.46 -25.79
N ARG A 17 -2.40 2.57 -24.56
CA ARG A 17 -3.17 3.13 -23.42
C ARG A 17 -3.47 4.61 -23.62
N MET A 18 -2.61 5.36 -24.29
CA MET A 18 -2.89 6.74 -24.69
C MET A 18 -4.12 6.82 -25.61
N LYS A 19 -4.23 5.93 -26.59
CA LYS A 19 -5.42 5.86 -27.46
C LYS A 19 -6.69 5.59 -26.67
N ASP A 20 -6.64 4.70 -25.68
CA ASP A 20 -7.78 4.42 -24.81
C ASP A 20 -8.13 5.60 -23.91
N ALA A 21 -7.12 6.27 -23.34
CA ALA A 21 -7.31 7.43 -22.48
C ALA A 21 -7.97 8.60 -23.24
N TRP A 22 -7.55 8.89 -24.47
CA TRP A 22 -8.15 9.95 -25.29
C TRP A 22 -9.66 9.73 -25.58
N LYS A 23 -10.15 8.51 -25.53
CA LYS A 23 -11.58 8.20 -25.68
C LYS A 23 -12.42 8.54 -24.47
N THR A 24 -11.79 8.81 -23.31
CA THR A 24 -12.50 9.16 -22.07
C THR A 24 -12.63 10.67 -21.92
N GLY A 25 -13.76 11.13 -21.37
CA GLY A 25 -13.97 12.56 -21.11
C GLY A 25 -12.96 13.12 -20.10
N PHE A 26 -12.61 12.33 -19.09
CA PHE A 26 -11.65 12.72 -18.05
C PHE A 26 -10.30 13.15 -18.61
N TYR A 27 -9.68 12.32 -19.45
CA TYR A 27 -8.36 12.64 -20.01
C TYR A 27 -8.43 13.67 -21.11
N SER A 28 -9.35 13.52 -22.07
CA SER A 28 -9.45 14.41 -23.22
C SER A 28 -9.73 15.85 -22.83
N THR A 29 -10.57 16.10 -21.82
CA THR A 29 -10.84 17.45 -21.31
C THR A 29 -9.63 18.04 -20.61
N ARG A 30 -9.00 17.29 -19.71
CA ARG A 30 -7.81 17.74 -18.96
C ARG A 30 -6.62 18.04 -19.85
N TRP A 31 -6.37 17.21 -20.86
CA TRP A 31 -5.23 17.37 -21.76
C TRP A 31 -5.42 18.53 -22.73
N LYS A 32 -6.62 18.68 -23.28
CA LYS A 32 -6.95 19.85 -24.11
C LYS A 32 -6.86 21.19 -23.34
N ALA A 33 -7.22 21.18 -22.06
CA ALA A 33 -7.10 22.38 -21.22
C ALA A 33 -5.66 22.90 -21.07
N VAL A 34 -4.65 22.03 -21.23
CA VAL A 34 -3.23 22.41 -21.25
C VAL A 34 -2.65 22.45 -22.67
N GLY A 35 -3.50 22.42 -23.70
CA GLY A 35 -3.09 22.51 -25.10
C GLY A 35 -2.44 21.24 -25.67
N LEU A 36 -2.61 20.08 -25.01
CA LEU A 36 -2.05 18.81 -25.46
C LEU A 36 -2.97 18.16 -26.51
N GLU A 37 -2.39 17.75 -27.61
CA GLU A 37 -3.05 16.99 -28.68
C GLU A 37 -2.44 15.60 -28.82
N PRO A 38 -3.19 14.61 -29.40
CA PRO A 38 -2.69 13.24 -29.54
C PRO A 38 -1.34 13.10 -30.24
N VAL A 39 -1.03 14.00 -31.19
CA VAL A 39 0.20 14.00 -31.98
C VAL A 39 1.44 14.41 -31.16
N ASP A 40 1.26 15.10 -30.02
CA ASP A 40 2.34 15.60 -29.18
C ASP A 40 3.02 14.51 -28.39
N ILE A 41 2.37 13.33 -28.24
CA ILE A 41 2.88 12.20 -27.49
C ILE A 41 3.23 11.07 -28.42
N ARG A 42 4.53 10.90 -28.66
CA ARG A 42 5.11 9.90 -29.57
C ARG A 42 5.69 8.69 -28.84
N GLY A 43 5.84 8.79 -27.52
CA GLY A 43 6.36 7.74 -26.66
C GLY A 43 6.54 8.20 -25.23
N LEU A 44 7.17 7.38 -24.43
CA LEU A 44 7.44 7.65 -23.02
C LEU A 44 8.41 8.83 -22.80
N ASP A 45 9.15 9.26 -23.81
CA ASP A 45 10.02 10.44 -23.72
C ASP A 45 9.20 11.75 -23.67
N ASP A 46 7.97 11.70 -24.15
CA ASP A 46 7.03 12.81 -24.08
C ASP A 46 6.11 12.80 -22.85
N ILE A 47 6.25 11.79 -21.98
CA ILE A 47 5.30 11.54 -20.89
C ILE A 47 5.17 12.73 -19.92
N GLU A 48 6.22 13.49 -19.73
CA GLU A 48 6.21 14.65 -18.82
C GLU A 48 5.35 15.81 -19.32
N LYS A 49 5.01 15.86 -20.60
CA LYS A 49 4.04 16.81 -21.16
C LYS A 49 2.62 16.56 -20.64
N ILE A 50 2.35 15.36 -20.18
CA ILE A 50 1.03 14.95 -19.68
C ILE A 50 0.88 15.36 -18.21
N PRO A 51 -0.15 16.14 -17.82
CA PRO A 51 -0.36 16.49 -16.42
C PRO A 51 -0.68 15.25 -15.58
N THR A 52 -0.21 15.22 -14.34
CA THR A 52 -0.59 14.21 -13.37
C THR A 52 -2.02 14.40 -12.89
N PHE A 53 -2.61 13.33 -12.36
CA PHE A 53 -3.87 13.38 -11.62
C PHE A 53 -3.74 12.52 -10.35
N ASN A 54 -4.66 12.68 -9.41
CA ASN A 54 -4.65 11.98 -8.12
C ASN A 54 -6.03 11.44 -7.74
N SER A 55 -6.18 10.95 -6.51
CA SER A 55 -7.43 10.34 -6.03
C SER A 55 -8.59 11.32 -5.94
N GLU A 56 -8.34 12.61 -5.68
CA GLU A 56 -9.39 13.63 -5.61
C GLU A 56 -9.96 13.91 -7.01
N ASP A 57 -9.08 14.04 -8.01
CA ASP A 57 -9.51 14.19 -9.41
C ASP A 57 -10.43 13.04 -9.87
N LEU A 58 -10.22 11.82 -9.37
CA LEU A 58 -11.11 10.69 -9.67
C LEU A 58 -12.44 10.76 -8.92
N LYS A 59 -12.47 11.28 -7.67
CA LYS A 59 -13.71 11.52 -6.94
C LYS A 59 -14.56 12.58 -7.66
N ASP A 60 -13.93 13.66 -8.09
CA ASP A 60 -14.58 14.72 -8.86
C ASP A 60 -15.15 14.18 -10.18
N ALA A 61 -14.39 13.34 -10.89
CA ALA A 61 -14.86 12.69 -12.11
C ALA A 61 -16.07 11.76 -11.89
N ILE A 62 -16.15 11.10 -10.70
CA ILE A 62 -17.31 10.27 -10.33
C ILE A 62 -18.48 11.16 -9.96
N ALA A 63 -18.27 12.26 -9.22
CA ALA A 63 -19.32 13.20 -8.88
C ALA A 63 -19.95 13.87 -10.11
N ASP A 64 -19.11 14.20 -11.11
CA ASP A 64 -19.54 14.78 -12.39
C ASP A 64 -20.34 13.78 -13.26
N LYS A 65 -19.93 12.53 -13.28
CA LYS A 65 -20.60 11.46 -14.08
C LYS A 65 -20.84 10.18 -13.26
N PRO A 66 -21.83 10.17 -12.35
CA PRO A 66 -22.10 9.00 -11.53
C PRO A 66 -22.65 7.82 -12.36
N PRO A 67 -22.51 6.57 -11.89
CA PRO A 67 -21.79 6.14 -10.68
C PRO A 67 -20.32 5.83 -10.93
N PHE A 68 -19.84 5.79 -12.18
CA PHE A 68 -18.52 5.27 -12.54
C PHE A 68 -17.46 6.34 -12.83
N GLY A 69 -17.89 7.57 -13.14
CA GLY A 69 -16.99 8.66 -13.49
C GLY A 69 -16.64 8.72 -14.99
N SER A 70 -16.23 9.92 -15.43
CA SER A 70 -15.83 10.18 -16.81
C SER A 70 -14.48 9.58 -17.21
N HIS A 71 -13.75 8.97 -16.27
CA HIS A 71 -12.46 8.30 -16.50
C HIS A 71 -12.61 6.87 -17.03
N HIS A 72 -13.81 6.26 -16.94
CA HIS A 72 -14.11 4.99 -17.60
C HIS A 72 -14.54 5.21 -19.06
N PRO A 73 -14.15 4.30 -19.98
CA PRO A 73 -14.43 4.47 -21.41
C PRO A 73 -15.90 4.20 -21.78
N PHE A 74 -16.71 3.67 -20.85
CA PHE A 74 -18.12 3.36 -21.05
C PHE A 74 -18.91 3.46 -19.74
N ASP A 75 -20.22 3.57 -19.83
CA ASP A 75 -21.19 3.45 -18.75
C ASP A 75 -21.69 1.99 -18.61
N ALA A 76 -22.69 1.77 -17.77
CA ALA A 76 -23.25 0.44 -17.54
C ALA A 76 -23.78 -0.25 -18.81
N SER A 77 -24.15 0.49 -19.85
CA SER A 77 -24.59 -0.10 -21.13
C SER A 77 -23.45 -0.82 -21.87
N GLY A 78 -22.20 -0.48 -21.56
CA GLY A 78 -21.02 -1.14 -22.10
C GLY A 78 -20.75 -2.53 -21.50
N PHE A 79 -21.33 -2.88 -20.36
CA PHE A 79 -21.06 -4.15 -19.66
C PHE A 79 -21.48 -5.39 -20.48
N ALA A 80 -22.50 -5.25 -21.32
CA ALA A 80 -22.91 -6.33 -22.23
C ALA A 80 -21.83 -6.66 -23.27
N ARG A 81 -20.95 -5.72 -23.61
CA ARG A 81 -19.89 -5.88 -24.60
C ARG A 81 -18.57 -6.32 -23.95
N MET A 82 -18.34 -5.95 -22.69
CA MET A 82 -17.13 -6.31 -21.93
C MET A 82 -17.52 -6.54 -20.46
N PRO A 83 -17.41 -7.77 -19.97
CA PRO A 83 -17.63 -8.03 -18.54
C PRO A 83 -16.58 -7.30 -17.72
N VAL A 84 -17.00 -6.71 -16.61
CA VAL A 84 -16.11 -6.02 -15.68
C VAL A 84 -16.42 -6.44 -14.26
N LYS A 85 -15.37 -6.47 -13.43
CA LYS A 85 -15.50 -6.61 -11.99
C LYS A 85 -15.56 -5.22 -11.37
N ILE A 86 -16.62 -4.92 -10.62
CA ILE A 86 -16.77 -3.68 -9.86
C ILE A 86 -16.14 -3.85 -8.51
N GLN A 87 -15.21 -2.96 -8.17
CA GLN A 87 -14.56 -2.92 -6.86
C GLN A 87 -14.46 -1.49 -6.36
N THR A 88 -14.14 -1.32 -5.09
CA THR A 88 -14.01 0.00 -4.49
C THR A 88 -12.70 0.09 -3.69
N SER A 89 -12.05 1.24 -3.77
CA SER A 89 -11.02 1.59 -2.79
C SER A 89 -11.72 2.00 -1.49
N GLY A 90 -11.15 1.60 -0.32
CA GLY A 90 -11.68 2.01 0.97
C GLY A 90 -11.76 3.55 1.08
N GLY A 91 -12.93 4.06 1.42
CA GLY A 91 -13.16 5.45 1.78
C GLY A 91 -13.69 5.50 3.21
N SER A 92 -13.10 6.32 4.07
CA SER A 92 -13.54 6.49 5.46
C SER A 92 -14.78 7.40 5.58
N THR A 93 -15.11 8.14 4.51
CA THR A 93 -16.23 9.09 4.48
C THR A 93 -16.90 9.05 3.10
N GLY A 94 -18.25 8.91 3.10
CA GLY A 94 -19.05 8.93 1.89
C GLY A 94 -19.01 7.65 1.04
N MET A 95 -19.49 7.74 -0.22
CA MET A 95 -19.47 6.62 -1.16
C MET A 95 -18.03 6.25 -1.55
N PRO A 96 -17.65 4.97 -1.43
CA PRO A 96 -16.32 4.53 -1.85
C PRO A 96 -16.07 4.78 -3.33
N ARG A 97 -14.83 5.10 -3.69
CA ARG A 97 -14.45 5.27 -5.09
C ARG A 97 -14.52 3.95 -5.85
N VAL A 98 -15.37 3.92 -6.86
CA VAL A 98 -15.54 2.75 -7.73
C VAL A 98 -14.37 2.63 -8.70
N THR A 99 -13.94 1.40 -8.93
CA THR A 99 -12.96 1.04 -9.95
C THR A 99 -13.45 -0.18 -10.70
N LEU A 100 -13.46 -0.12 -12.03
CA LEU A 100 -13.80 -1.24 -12.92
C LEU A 100 -12.52 -1.98 -13.29
N PHE A 101 -12.61 -3.30 -13.38
CA PHE A 101 -11.52 -4.17 -13.84
C PHE A 101 -12.01 -5.07 -14.94
N ASP A 102 -11.42 -4.95 -16.12
CA ASP A 102 -11.63 -5.86 -17.23
C ASP A 102 -10.89 -7.19 -17.02
N PRO A 103 -11.20 -8.24 -17.78
CA PRO A 103 -10.55 -9.55 -17.67
C PRO A 103 -9.03 -9.48 -17.81
N VAL A 104 -8.51 -8.66 -18.73
CA VAL A 104 -7.06 -8.50 -18.95
C VAL A 104 -6.40 -7.91 -17.70
N SER A 105 -7.01 -6.88 -17.12
CA SER A 105 -6.48 -6.28 -15.87
C SER A 105 -6.45 -7.28 -14.73
N ILE A 106 -7.46 -8.13 -14.59
CA ILE A 106 -7.53 -9.17 -13.56
C ILE A 106 -6.40 -10.19 -13.76
N GLU A 107 -6.20 -10.65 -15.00
CA GLU A 107 -5.15 -11.63 -15.30
C GLU A 107 -3.74 -11.06 -15.09
N VAL A 108 -3.47 -9.86 -15.57
CA VAL A 108 -2.16 -9.23 -15.41
C VAL A 108 -1.83 -8.99 -13.92
N GLN A 109 -2.81 -8.58 -13.11
CA GLN A 109 -2.61 -8.43 -11.67
C GLN A 109 -2.35 -9.78 -10.98
N GLY A 110 -2.96 -10.86 -11.45
CA GLY A 110 -2.65 -12.22 -11.01
C GLY A 110 -1.20 -12.61 -11.36
N ILE A 111 -0.76 -12.34 -12.60
CA ILE A 111 0.63 -12.58 -13.05
C ILE A 111 1.64 -11.77 -12.21
N GLN A 112 1.38 -10.50 -11.96
CA GLN A 112 2.22 -9.65 -11.11
C GLN A 112 2.40 -10.27 -9.71
N THR A 113 1.29 -10.73 -9.12
CA THR A 113 1.29 -11.35 -7.79
C THR A 113 2.06 -12.67 -7.80
N ALA A 114 1.78 -13.57 -8.76
CA ALA A 114 2.46 -14.85 -8.87
C ALA A 114 3.98 -14.68 -9.06
N ARG A 115 4.40 -13.70 -9.86
CA ARG A 115 5.81 -13.37 -10.11
C ARG A 115 6.50 -12.95 -8.81
N GLY A 116 5.87 -12.06 -8.02
CA GLY A 116 6.40 -11.64 -6.72
C GLY A 116 6.55 -12.82 -5.76
N LEU A 117 5.49 -13.60 -5.59
CA LEU A 117 5.49 -14.79 -4.72
C LEU A 117 6.57 -15.81 -5.15
N TYR A 118 6.71 -16.06 -6.45
CA TYR A 118 7.72 -16.96 -6.98
C TYR A 118 9.15 -16.47 -6.71
N ALA A 119 9.41 -15.17 -6.90
CA ALA A 119 10.70 -14.53 -6.59
C ALA A 119 11.04 -14.58 -5.10
N GLN A 120 10.02 -14.57 -4.23
CA GLN A 120 10.12 -14.71 -2.78
C GLN A 120 10.26 -16.17 -2.31
N GLY A 121 10.11 -17.13 -3.19
CA GLY A 121 10.35 -18.54 -2.85
C GLY A 121 9.13 -19.44 -2.92
N ALA A 122 7.94 -18.93 -3.13
CA ALA A 122 6.75 -19.76 -3.30
C ALA A 122 6.83 -20.63 -4.57
N ARG A 123 6.29 -21.83 -4.50
CA ARG A 123 6.36 -22.81 -5.59
C ARG A 123 4.99 -23.48 -5.79
N PRO A 124 4.75 -24.09 -6.98
CA PRO A 124 3.63 -24.99 -7.16
C PRO A 124 3.55 -26.04 -6.04
N GLY A 125 2.34 -26.27 -5.55
CA GLY A 125 2.09 -27.20 -4.43
C GLY A 125 2.22 -26.57 -3.04
N ASP A 126 2.65 -25.33 -2.89
CA ASP A 126 2.57 -24.60 -1.61
C ASP A 126 1.11 -24.35 -1.22
N ILE A 127 0.84 -24.27 0.08
CA ILE A 127 -0.46 -23.89 0.65
C ILE A 127 -0.33 -22.50 1.23
N ILE A 128 -0.95 -21.50 0.60
CA ILE A 128 -0.79 -20.08 0.94
C ILE A 128 -2.09 -19.51 1.52
N GLN A 129 -2.03 -19.08 2.77
CA GLN A 129 -3.16 -18.49 3.46
C GLN A 129 -3.27 -16.99 3.16
N ILE A 130 -4.45 -16.56 2.72
CA ILE A 130 -4.76 -15.18 2.37
C ILE A 130 -5.61 -14.57 3.46
N THR A 131 -5.07 -13.57 4.15
CA THR A 131 -5.76 -12.89 5.26
C THR A 131 -6.48 -11.60 4.82
N TYR A 132 -6.51 -11.31 3.53
CA TYR A 132 -7.30 -10.21 2.97
C TYR A 132 -8.74 -10.66 2.73
N THR A 133 -9.69 -9.82 3.15
CA THR A 133 -11.12 -10.10 2.92
C THR A 133 -11.46 -10.12 1.43
N MET A 134 -12.16 -11.15 0.98
CA MET A 134 -12.71 -11.28 -0.37
C MET A 134 -14.00 -10.46 -0.47
N SER A 135 -13.85 -9.15 -0.68
CA SER A 135 -14.95 -8.20 -0.74
C SER A 135 -14.78 -7.25 -1.94
N LEU A 136 -15.21 -6.01 -1.81
CA LEU A 136 -15.00 -4.98 -2.83
C LEU A 136 -13.54 -4.50 -2.94
N ALA A 137 -12.67 -4.80 -1.97
CA ALA A 137 -11.24 -4.51 -2.04
C ALA A 137 -10.51 -5.52 -2.95
N ASN A 138 -9.51 -5.06 -3.71
CA ASN A 138 -8.89 -5.85 -4.77
C ASN A 138 -7.78 -6.81 -4.31
N ALA A 139 -7.09 -6.52 -3.20
CA ALA A 139 -5.86 -7.22 -2.81
C ALA A 139 -6.04 -8.75 -2.65
N GLY A 140 -7.11 -9.19 -1.96
CA GLY A 140 -7.40 -10.62 -1.78
C GLY A 140 -7.67 -11.34 -3.10
N TRP A 141 -8.37 -10.69 -4.02
CA TRP A 141 -8.68 -11.25 -5.34
C TRP A 141 -7.45 -11.38 -6.22
N CYS A 142 -6.55 -10.37 -6.19
CA CYS A 142 -5.27 -10.47 -6.89
C CYS A 142 -4.42 -11.62 -6.35
N ALA A 143 -4.37 -11.78 -5.02
CA ALA A 143 -3.67 -12.88 -4.37
C ALA A 143 -4.26 -14.23 -4.78
N LEU A 144 -5.59 -14.38 -4.71
CA LEU A 144 -6.27 -15.60 -5.12
C LEU A 144 -5.95 -15.98 -6.56
N ASN A 145 -6.13 -15.04 -7.50
CA ASN A 145 -5.84 -15.29 -8.92
C ASN A 145 -4.36 -15.63 -9.14
N GLY A 146 -3.45 -14.88 -8.52
CA GLY A 146 -2.00 -15.13 -8.64
C GLY A 146 -1.58 -16.50 -8.10
N ILE A 147 -2.05 -16.85 -6.91
CA ILE A 147 -1.70 -18.11 -6.23
C ILE A 147 -2.28 -19.31 -6.99
N PHE A 148 -3.57 -19.26 -7.34
CA PHE A 148 -4.28 -20.38 -7.90
C PHE A 148 -4.01 -20.56 -9.39
N ASN A 149 -4.24 -19.52 -10.21
CA ASN A 149 -4.20 -19.65 -11.66
C ASN A 149 -2.76 -19.56 -12.24
N TRP A 150 -1.86 -18.81 -11.59
CA TRP A 150 -0.57 -18.51 -12.19
C TRP A 150 0.60 -19.16 -11.48
N LEU A 151 0.58 -19.27 -10.14
CA LEU A 151 1.63 -19.94 -9.39
C LEU A 151 1.41 -21.47 -9.33
N GLY A 152 0.17 -21.94 -9.43
CA GLY A 152 -0.15 -23.35 -9.25
C GLY A 152 -0.05 -23.81 -7.80
N ALA A 153 -0.26 -22.91 -6.85
CA ALA A 153 -0.29 -23.19 -5.42
C ALA A 153 -1.74 -23.23 -4.91
N THR A 154 -1.95 -23.75 -3.70
CA THR A 154 -3.27 -23.89 -3.09
C THR A 154 -3.58 -22.68 -2.21
N PRO A 155 -4.56 -21.81 -2.57
CA PRO A 155 -4.95 -20.69 -1.73
C PRO A 155 -5.89 -21.14 -0.60
N VAL A 156 -5.68 -20.58 0.60
CA VAL A 156 -6.62 -20.71 1.74
C VAL A 156 -7.17 -19.30 2.03
N THR A 157 -8.42 -19.05 1.66
CA THR A 157 -9.02 -17.71 1.71
C THR A 157 -9.72 -17.45 3.03
N THR A 158 -8.97 -17.29 4.11
CA THR A 158 -9.52 -17.06 5.45
C THR A 158 -10.11 -15.65 5.62
N GLY A 159 -9.63 -14.68 4.84
CA GLY A 159 -10.02 -13.30 5.03
C GLY A 159 -9.40 -12.68 6.29
N SER A 160 -9.90 -11.49 6.68
CA SER A 160 -9.43 -10.80 7.89
C SER A 160 -9.91 -11.49 9.18
N GLY A 161 -9.38 -11.05 10.31
CA GLY A 161 -9.81 -11.50 11.65
C GLY A 161 -11.29 -11.28 11.94
N ALA A 162 -11.95 -10.36 11.22
CA ALA A 162 -13.39 -10.15 11.31
C ALA A 162 -14.22 -11.22 10.57
N VAL A 163 -13.63 -11.88 9.57
CA VAL A 163 -14.30 -12.97 8.81
C VAL A 163 -14.02 -14.32 9.45
N THR A 164 -12.75 -14.60 9.73
CA THR A 164 -12.29 -15.81 10.41
C THR A 164 -11.42 -15.36 11.58
N SER A 165 -11.79 -15.70 12.81
CA SER A 165 -11.03 -15.26 13.98
C SER A 165 -9.55 -15.63 13.88
N SER A 166 -8.70 -14.85 14.50
CA SER A 166 -7.25 -15.04 14.44
C SER A 166 -6.82 -16.40 14.98
N GLU A 167 -7.48 -16.87 16.04
CA GLU A 167 -7.26 -18.21 16.62
C GLU A 167 -7.57 -19.29 15.59
N ARG A 168 -8.72 -19.16 14.92
CA ARG A 168 -9.15 -20.13 13.91
C ARG A 168 -8.23 -20.13 12.69
N GLN A 169 -7.68 -18.99 12.31
CA GLN A 169 -6.70 -18.90 11.23
C GLN A 169 -5.43 -19.67 11.56
N LEU A 170 -4.94 -19.59 12.80
CA LEU A 170 -3.78 -20.35 13.28
C LEU A 170 -4.08 -21.86 13.40
N GLU A 171 -5.29 -22.22 13.84
CA GLU A 171 -5.75 -23.62 13.87
C GLU A 171 -5.77 -24.23 12.46
N TYR A 172 -6.29 -23.51 11.47
CA TYR A 172 -6.31 -23.94 10.07
C TYR A 172 -4.90 -24.08 9.50
N ALA A 173 -4.02 -23.11 9.79
CA ALA A 173 -2.63 -23.19 9.36
C ALA A 173 -1.94 -24.46 9.87
N ARG A 174 -2.18 -24.84 11.14
CA ARG A 174 -1.67 -26.07 11.72
C ARG A 174 -2.31 -27.30 11.10
N ALA A 175 -3.64 -27.31 10.97
CA ALA A 175 -4.38 -28.48 10.51
C ALA A 175 -4.15 -28.80 9.03
N TRP A 176 -4.08 -27.75 8.18
CA TRP A 176 -3.94 -27.91 6.73
C TRP A 176 -2.50 -27.77 6.24
N GLY A 177 -1.57 -27.42 7.13
CA GLY A 177 -0.15 -27.34 6.80
C GLY A 177 0.19 -26.14 5.92
N THR A 178 -0.31 -24.97 6.27
CA THR A 178 0.00 -23.71 5.57
C THR A 178 1.51 -23.51 5.46
N THR A 179 2.00 -23.36 4.22
CA THR A 179 3.43 -23.16 3.91
C THR A 179 3.80 -21.70 3.65
N GLY A 180 2.82 -20.86 3.37
CA GLY A 180 3.02 -19.43 3.14
C GLY A 180 1.84 -18.59 3.58
N TRP A 181 2.09 -17.31 3.86
CA TRP A 181 1.06 -16.34 4.23
C TRP A 181 1.11 -15.14 3.29
N PHE A 182 -0.06 -14.68 2.86
CA PHE A 182 -0.22 -13.41 2.17
C PHE A 182 -1.03 -12.49 3.07
N ALA A 183 -0.33 -11.59 3.79
CA ALA A 183 -0.88 -10.84 4.91
C ALA A 183 -0.21 -9.47 5.07
N ARG A 184 -0.87 -8.55 5.77
CA ARG A 184 -0.24 -7.30 6.22
C ARG A 184 0.64 -7.52 7.45
N GLY A 185 1.70 -6.72 7.56
CA GLY A 185 2.65 -6.82 8.67
C GLY A 185 1.98 -6.63 10.03
N GLU A 186 1.09 -5.66 10.16
CA GLU A 186 0.37 -5.38 11.41
C GLU A 186 -0.52 -6.57 11.83
N TYR A 187 -1.16 -7.24 10.86
CA TYR A 187 -1.99 -8.39 11.17
C TYR A 187 -1.16 -9.62 11.54
N LEU A 188 0.01 -9.79 10.93
CA LEU A 188 0.97 -10.83 11.31
C LEU A 188 1.47 -10.63 12.75
N ALA A 189 1.71 -9.40 13.17
CA ALA A 189 2.05 -9.07 14.55
C ALA A 189 0.89 -9.43 15.51
N ARG A 190 -0.36 -9.13 15.13
CA ARG A 190 -1.54 -9.58 15.89
C ARG A 190 -1.61 -11.10 16.01
N LEU A 191 -1.32 -11.85 14.93
CA LEU A 191 -1.28 -13.32 14.97
C LEU A 191 -0.19 -13.85 15.91
N VAL A 192 0.95 -13.17 16.05
CA VAL A 192 1.98 -13.52 17.03
C VAL A 192 1.45 -13.41 18.46
N GLU A 193 0.72 -12.33 18.79
CA GLU A 193 0.12 -12.17 20.12
C GLU A 193 -0.92 -13.25 20.40
N VAL A 194 -1.81 -13.52 19.42
CA VAL A 194 -2.82 -14.58 19.55
C VAL A 194 -2.18 -15.96 19.71
N ALA A 195 -1.11 -16.25 18.98
CA ALA A 195 -0.37 -17.50 19.13
C ALA A 195 0.21 -17.66 20.55
N ARG A 196 0.72 -16.58 21.15
CA ARG A 196 1.19 -16.57 22.55
C ARG A 196 0.06 -16.88 23.54
N GLU A 197 -1.10 -16.26 23.36
CA GLU A 197 -2.30 -16.52 24.17
C GLU A 197 -2.77 -17.97 24.05
N MET A 198 -2.73 -18.54 22.84
CA MET A 198 -3.04 -19.95 22.57
C MET A 198 -1.94 -20.93 23.01
N LYS A 199 -0.77 -20.45 23.46
CA LYS A 199 0.42 -21.26 23.72
C LYS A 199 0.87 -22.07 22.49
N LEU A 200 0.64 -21.53 21.29
CA LEU A 200 1.04 -22.12 20.03
C LEU A 200 2.44 -21.62 19.64
N ASN A 201 3.37 -22.55 19.46
CA ASN A 201 4.68 -22.23 18.90
C ASN A 201 4.56 -22.09 17.38
N LEU A 202 4.72 -20.87 16.84
CA LEU A 202 4.64 -20.60 15.40
C LEU A 202 5.72 -21.33 14.59
N HIS A 203 6.91 -21.60 15.17
CA HIS A 203 7.96 -22.39 14.53
C HIS A 203 7.56 -23.85 14.32
N SER A 204 6.50 -24.34 14.99
CA SER A 204 5.98 -25.70 14.77
C SER A 204 5.05 -25.80 13.54
N LEU A 205 4.66 -24.67 12.96
CA LEU A 205 3.88 -24.65 11.73
C LEU A 205 4.77 -25.02 10.52
N LYS A 206 4.13 -25.44 9.43
CA LYS A 206 4.86 -25.73 8.17
C LYS A 206 5.19 -24.49 7.34
N THR A 207 4.99 -23.30 7.90
CA THR A 207 5.29 -22.03 7.23
C THR A 207 6.77 -21.99 6.81
N LYS A 208 7.04 -21.59 5.59
CA LYS A 208 8.38 -21.47 4.98
C LYS A 208 8.73 -20.00 4.67
N GLN A 209 7.73 -19.18 4.39
CA GLN A 209 7.89 -17.80 4.02
C GLN A 209 6.60 -17.00 4.24
N ILE A 210 6.76 -15.69 4.35
CA ILE A 210 5.65 -14.75 4.52
C ILE A 210 5.75 -13.66 3.46
N HIS A 211 4.65 -13.42 2.75
CA HIS A 211 4.49 -12.41 1.73
C HIS A 211 3.66 -11.27 2.31
N SER A 212 4.29 -10.13 2.57
CA SER A 212 3.67 -9.07 3.37
C SER A 212 3.66 -7.72 2.66
N PHE A 213 2.96 -6.78 3.27
CA PHE A 213 3.07 -5.34 3.07
C PHE A 213 3.42 -4.75 4.43
N LEU A 214 4.69 -4.42 4.64
CA LEU A 214 5.23 -4.02 5.94
C LEU A 214 5.00 -2.53 6.27
N GLY A 215 4.53 -1.75 5.28
CA GLY A 215 4.31 -0.31 5.50
C GLY A 215 5.62 0.46 5.65
N THR A 216 5.69 1.33 6.66
CA THR A 216 6.82 2.24 6.91
C THR A 216 7.90 1.64 7.81
N ASP A 217 8.26 0.40 7.60
CA ASP A 217 9.30 -0.31 8.37
C ASP A 217 10.72 0.06 7.89
N PHE A 218 11.15 1.31 8.06
CA PHE A 218 12.41 1.85 7.51
C PHE A 218 13.66 1.12 8.00
N GLU A 219 13.71 0.81 9.29
CA GLU A 219 14.85 0.15 9.91
C GLU A 219 14.68 -1.38 9.96
N GLY A 220 13.60 -1.91 9.42
CA GLY A 220 13.30 -3.34 9.40
C GLY A 220 13.00 -3.93 10.78
N HIS A 221 12.50 -3.13 11.72
CA HIS A 221 12.19 -3.62 13.07
C HIS A 221 11.01 -4.57 13.08
N LEU A 222 9.91 -4.19 12.45
CA LEU A 222 8.74 -5.05 12.34
C LEU A 222 9.10 -6.34 11.61
N ARG A 223 9.87 -6.25 10.53
CA ARG A 223 10.36 -7.43 9.80
C ARG A 223 11.10 -8.38 10.72
N ARG A 224 12.14 -7.89 11.44
CA ARG A 224 12.94 -8.73 12.35
C ARG A 224 12.08 -9.37 13.43
N GLN A 225 11.18 -8.61 14.06
CA GLN A 225 10.27 -9.16 15.07
C GLN A 225 9.38 -10.27 14.50
N LEU A 226 8.88 -10.10 13.28
CA LEU A 226 8.08 -11.11 12.61
C LEU A 226 8.93 -12.34 12.24
N GLU A 227 10.12 -12.14 11.67
CA GLU A 227 11.05 -13.22 11.31
C GLU A 227 11.48 -14.03 12.54
N ASP A 228 11.79 -13.36 13.66
CA ASP A 228 12.11 -14.01 14.93
C ASP A 228 10.92 -14.81 15.49
N ALA A 229 9.70 -14.25 15.44
CA ALA A 229 8.51 -14.91 15.98
C ALA A 229 8.03 -16.08 15.13
N TRP A 230 8.13 -15.97 13.81
CA TRP A 230 7.66 -17.00 12.87
C TRP A 230 8.75 -18.00 12.47
N GLY A 231 10.04 -17.65 12.64
CA GLY A 231 11.18 -18.48 12.26
C GLY A 231 11.40 -18.60 10.75
N VAL A 232 10.87 -17.66 9.95
CA VAL A 232 10.91 -17.70 8.48
C VAL A 232 11.08 -16.29 7.90
N PRO A 233 11.62 -16.16 6.67
CA PRO A 233 11.77 -14.86 6.03
C PRO A 233 10.43 -14.19 5.74
N VAL A 234 10.40 -12.86 5.90
CA VAL A 234 9.25 -11.97 5.64
C VAL A 234 9.60 -11.00 4.53
N TYR A 235 8.92 -11.12 3.40
CA TYR A 235 9.15 -10.31 2.20
C TYR A 235 8.15 -9.17 2.10
N ASP A 236 8.66 -7.98 1.77
CA ASP A 236 7.84 -6.80 1.60
C ASP A 236 7.44 -6.58 0.14
N ASN A 237 6.22 -6.10 -0.05
CA ASN A 237 5.62 -5.81 -1.34
C ASN A 237 5.10 -4.37 -1.38
N TYR A 238 4.91 -3.85 -2.59
CA TYR A 238 4.27 -2.57 -2.83
C TYR A 238 3.26 -2.68 -3.97
N GLY A 239 2.08 -2.15 -3.75
CA GLY A 239 1.02 -2.15 -4.76
C GLY A 239 -0.17 -1.30 -4.35
N THR A 240 -1.06 -1.03 -5.29
CA THR A 240 -2.27 -0.24 -5.06
C THR A 240 -3.52 -0.99 -5.54
N HIS A 241 -4.67 -0.50 -5.09
CA HIS A 241 -5.95 -1.03 -5.52
C HIS A 241 -6.09 -1.03 -7.05
N GLU A 242 -5.67 0.07 -7.69
CA GLU A 242 -5.86 0.32 -9.12
C GLU A 242 -4.90 -0.47 -10.00
N THR A 243 -3.67 -0.71 -9.54
CA THR A 243 -2.57 -1.21 -10.37
C THR A 243 -2.12 -2.63 -10.04
N GLY A 244 -2.59 -3.19 -8.93
CA GLY A 244 -2.12 -4.49 -8.44
C GLY A 244 -0.75 -4.40 -7.77
N LEU A 245 0.03 -5.47 -7.84
CA LEU A 245 1.37 -5.56 -7.26
C LEU A 245 2.39 -4.86 -8.17
N LEU A 246 2.75 -3.62 -7.84
CA LEU A 246 3.70 -2.82 -8.61
C LEU A 246 5.15 -3.27 -8.44
N ALA A 247 5.52 -3.62 -7.19
CA ALA A 247 6.88 -4.04 -6.88
C ALA A 247 6.90 -5.06 -5.73
N PHE A 248 7.94 -5.89 -5.71
CA PHE A 248 8.12 -6.99 -4.76
C PHE A 248 9.60 -7.18 -4.41
N GLU A 249 9.89 -7.56 -3.20
CA GLU A 249 11.21 -8.07 -2.84
C GLU A 249 11.42 -9.48 -3.43
N CYS A 250 12.67 -9.80 -3.72
CA CYS A 250 13.10 -11.16 -3.99
C CYS A 250 13.74 -11.77 -2.73
N ARG A 251 14.32 -12.97 -2.83
CA ARG A 251 14.97 -13.64 -1.72
C ARG A 251 16.17 -12.88 -1.12
N GLU A 252 16.74 -11.94 -1.85
CA GLU A 252 17.85 -11.11 -1.38
C GLU A 252 17.41 -10.00 -0.43
N GLN A 253 16.09 -9.71 -0.35
CA GLN A 253 15.50 -8.64 0.48
C GLN A 253 16.17 -7.25 0.27
N ASP A 254 16.81 -7.05 -0.88
CA ASP A 254 17.43 -5.76 -1.26
C ASP A 254 16.45 -4.97 -2.12
N ARG A 255 15.55 -4.21 -1.49
CA ARG A 255 14.54 -3.36 -2.14
C ARG A 255 13.57 -4.15 -3.02
N LYS A 256 12.59 -3.47 -3.60
CA LYS A 256 11.51 -4.09 -4.36
C LYS A 256 11.72 -3.95 -5.86
N HIS A 257 11.83 -5.05 -6.57
CA HIS A 257 11.83 -5.10 -8.03
C HIS A 257 10.52 -4.60 -8.61
N ILE A 258 10.56 -3.65 -9.53
CA ILE A 258 9.37 -3.12 -10.21
C ILE A 258 8.93 -4.08 -11.32
N ASN A 259 7.62 -4.31 -11.44
CA ASN A 259 7.00 -5.00 -12.58
C ASN A 259 6.98 -4.07 -13.82
N GLU A 260 8.17 -3.77 -14.39
CA GLU A 260 8.38 -2.74 -15.40
C GLU A 260 7.69 -3.03 -16.73
N ASP A 261 7.37 -4.27 -17.03
CA ASP A 261 6.62 -4.65 -18.22
C ASP A 261 5.12 -4.30 -18.13
N THR A 262 4.60 -4.10 -16.92
CA THR A 262 3.18 -3.79 -16.67
C THR A 262 2.93 -2.39 -16.16
N ALA A 263 3.96 -1.70 -15.66
CA ALA A 263 3.86 -0.36 -15.13
C ALA A 263 5.11 0.48 -15.46
N PHE A 264 4.90 1.75 -15.77
CA PHE A 264 5.96 2.74 -15.86
C PHE A 264 5.85 3.67 -14.65
N ILE A 265 6.94 3.78 -13.87
CA ILE A 265 6.99 4.55 -12.63
C ILE A 265 7.91 5.75 -12.81
N GLN A 266 7.42 6.92 -12.39
CA GLN A 266 8.13 8.17 -12.26
C GLN A 266 8.09 8.63 -10.79
N LEU A 267 9.02 9.50 -10.42
CA LEU A 267 8.99 10.23 -9.16
C LEU A 267 8.74 11.70 -9.44
N VAL A 268 7.92 12.33 -8.63
CA VAL A 268 7.70 13.77 -8.65
C VAL A 268 7.88 14.35 -7.26
N ASP A 269 8.29 15.61 -7.23
CA ASP A 269 8.39 16.39 -6.00
C ASP A 269 7.01 16.51 -5.31
N VAL A 270 7.00 16.42 -4.00
CA VAL A 270 5.76 16.37 -3.20
C VAL A 270 4.97 17.68 -3.28
N GLU A 271 5.66 18.83 -3.35
CA GLU A 271 5.03 20.15 -3.33
C GLU A 271 4.78 20.70 -4.74
N THR A 272 5.78 20.60 -5.62
CA THR A 272 5.76 21.22 -6.95
C THR A 272 5.25 20.28 -8.05
N SER A 273 5.21 18.96 -7.80
CA SER A 273 4.97 17.92 -8.81
C SER A 273 5.97 17.89 -9.96
N ALA A 274 7.11 18.57 -9.81
CA ALA A 274 8.19 18.53 -10.79
C ALA A 274 8.82 17.14 -10.86
N PRO A 275 9.26 16.67 -12.04
CA PRO A 275 9.96 15.40 -12.18
C PRO A 275 11.22 15.34 -11.32
N LEU A 276 11.50 14.19 -10.73
CA LEU A 276 12.69 13.94 -9.92
C LEU A 276 13.55 12.85 -10.54
N LEU A 277 14.86 12.96 -10.33
CA LEU A 277 15.82 11.95 -10.72
C LEU A 277 15.69 10.69 -9.85
N MET A 278 16.11 9.54 -10.40
CA MET A 278 16.26 8.30 -9.63
C MET A 278 17.26 8.53 -8.48
N GLY A 279 17.00 7.88 -7.34
CA GLY A 279 17.72 8.10 -6.09
C GLY A 279 17.12 9.20 -5.21
N SER A 280 16.24 10.05 -5.75
CA SER A 280 15.52 11.05 -4.98
C SER A 280 14.32 10.45 -4.26
N ARG A 281 13.90 11.09 -3.16
CA ARG A 281 12.64 10.82 -2.48
C ARG A 281 11.54 11.65 -3.13
N GLY A 282 10.42 11.03 -3.50
CA GLY A 282 9.30 11.74 -4.09
C GLY A 282 8.01 10.92 -4.12
N ASN A 283 6.94 11.54 -4.58
CA ASN A 283 5.69 10.86 -4.84
C ASN A 283 5.81 9.95 -6.06
N VAL A 284 5.32 8.74 -5.91
CA VAL A 284 5.21 7.79 -7.03
C VAL A 284 4.09 8.21 -7.97
N VAL A 285 4.42 8.38 -9.23
CA VAL A 285 3.48 8.53 -10.33
C VAL A 285 3.52 7.28 -11.19
N VAL A 286 2.39 6.65 -11.36
CA VAL A 286 2.27 5.39 -12.11
C VAL A 286 1.48 5.55 -13.40
N THR A 287 2.02 4.97 -14.47
CA THR A 287 1.29 4.72 -15.71
C THR A 287 1.16 3.22 -15.89
N SER A 288 -0.09 2.71 -15.89
CA SER A 288 -0.35 1.30 -16.14
C SER A 288 -0.26 1.01 -17.64
N LEU A 289 0.56 0.04 -18.00
CA LEU A 289 0.82 -0.34 -19.39
C LEU A 289 -0.14 -1.41 -19.91
N HIS A 290 -1.06 -1.89 -19.07
CA HIS A 290 -2.01 -2.97 -19.43
C HIS A 290 -3.47 -2.59 -19.25
N ARG A 291 -3.79 -1.60 -18.39
CA ARG A 291 -5.18 -1.25 -18.10
C ARG A 291 -5.80 -0.36 -19.17
N SER A 292 -6.93 -0.81 -19.71
CA SER A 292 -7.78 -0.04 -20.62
C SER A 292 -9.08 0.43 -19.93
N VAL A 293 -9.49 -0.22 -18.84
CA VAL A 293 -10.76 0.06 -18.13
C VAL A 293 -10.53 0.17 -16.62
N PRO A 294 -10.38 1.39 -16.09
CA PRO A 294 -10.03 2.61 -16.81
C PRO A 294 -8.54 2.62 -17.17
N PRO A 295 -8.12 3.37 -18.20
CA PRO A 295 -6.70 3.65 -18.42
C PRO A 295 -6.16 4.45 -17.23
N ILE A 296 -4.90 4.21 -16.88
CA ILE A 296 -4.20 4.88 -15.78
C ILE A 296 -2.94 5.50 -16.36
N ILE A 297 -2.95 6.80 -16.61
CA ILE A 297 -1.84 7.55 -17.21
C ILE A 297 -1.40 8.66 -16.27
N ARG A 298 -0.19 8.56 -15.73
CA ARG A 298 0.40 9.51 -14.78
C ARG A 298 -0.43 9.75 -13.50
N TYR A 299 -0.89 8.67 -12.90
CA TYR A 299 -1.59 8.71 -11.62
C TYR A 299 -0.60 8.94 -10.47
N ASN A 300 -0.68 10.10 -9.82
CA ASN A 300 0.07 10.43 -8.62
C ASN A 300 -0.58 9.73 -7.43
N LEU A 301 0.08 8.70 -6.92
CA LEU A 301 -0.39 7.89 -5.80
C LEU A 301 -0.32 8.63 -4.47
N ARG A 302 0.43 9.73 -4.41
CA ARG A 302 0.80 10.45 -3.18
C ARG A 302 1.56 9.58 -2.18
N ASP A 303 2.01 8.41 -2.61
CA ASP A 303 2.89 7.53 -1.86
C ASP A 303 4.35 7.97 -2.05
N CYS A 304 5.05 8.28 -0.97
CA CYS A 304 6.45 8.65 -0.99
C CYS A 304 7.35 7.42 -0.96
N LEU A 305 8.21 7.29 -1.96
CA LEU A 305 9.26 6.27 -2.04
C LEU A 305 10.54 6.86 -2.67
N ILE A 306 11.59 6.05 -2.71
CA ILE A 306 12.80 6.29 -3.52
C ILE A 306 12.81 5.24 -4.63
N ALA A 307 12.98 5.67 -5.88
CA ALA A 307 13.19 4.74 -6.99
C ALA A 307 14.68 4.74 -7.38
N TYR A 308 15.20 3.56 -7.63
CA TYR A 308 16.61 3.33 -7.96
C TYR A 308 16.75 2.87 -9.39
N GLU A 309 17.87 3.24 -10.00
CA GLU A 309 18.22 2.78 -11.34
C GLU A 309 18.28 1.26 -11.44
N ARG A 310 18.19 0.77 -12.66
CA ARG A 310 18.29 -0.64 -12.98
C ARG A 310 19.68 -1.16 -12.62
N ALA A 311 19.71 -2.25 -11.87
CA ALA A 311 20.93 -2.93 -11.50
C ALA A 311 20.70 -4.46 -11.48
N GLU A 312 21.73 -5.21 -11.73
CA GLU A 312 21.71 -6.66 -11.56
C GLU A 312 21.50 -7.02 -10.08
N CYS A 313 20.71 -8.04 -9.85
CA CYS A 313 20.45 -8.60 -8.53
C CYS A 313 20.92 -10.06 -8.50
N ALA A 314 21.43 -10.53 -7.37
CA ALA A 314 21.81 -11.94 -7.19
C ALA A 314 20.67 -12.93 -7.45
N CYS A 315 19.40 -12.47 -7.38
CA CYS A 315 18.24 -13.27 -7.76
C CYS A 315 18.10 -13.49 -9.29
N GLY A 316 18.94 -12.86 -10.11
CA GLY A 316 18.92 -12.93 -11.59
C GLY A 316 18.02 -11.89 -12.27
N LEU A 317 17.27 -11.09 -11.51
CA LEU A 317 16.46 -9.99 -12.06
C LEU A 317 17.32 -8.74 -12.25
N CYS A 318 17.12 -8.05 -13.39
CA CYS A 318 17.72 -6.74 -13.66
C CYS A 318 16.59 -5.74 -13.95
N THR A 319 16.09 -5.09 -12.89
CA THR A 319 14.98 -4.13 -12.93
C THR A 319 15.31 -2.89 -12.11
N ARG A 320 14.59 -1.80 -12.34
CA ARG A 320 14.53 -0.71 -11.38
C ARG A 320 13.92 -1.22 -10.08
N LYS A 321 14.29 -0.59 -8.97
CA LYS A 321 13.81 -0.98 -7.64
C LYS A 321 13.18 0.20 -6.90
N LEU A 322 12.27 -0.11 -5.98
CA LEU A 322 11.70 0.84 -5.03
C LEU A 322 12.21 0.57 -3.61
N SER A 323 12.34 1.63 -2.83
CA SER A 323 12.63 1.56 -1.39
C SER A 323 11.45 0.95 -0.60
N THR A 324 11.63 0.88 0.72
CA THR A 324 10.50 0.79 1.66
C THR A 324 9.58 1.99 1.49
N PHE A 325 8.28 1.79 1.74
CA PHE A 325 7.27 2.84 1.73
C PHE A 325 7.57 3.88 2.83
N LEU A 326 7.62 5.16 2.46
CA LEU A 326 8.04 6.25 3.35
C LEU A 326 6.85 7.03 3.96
N GLY A 327 5.64 6.72 3.56
CA GLY A 327 4.42 7.39 3.99
C GLY A 327 3.67 8.04 2.83
N ARG A 328 2.51 8.62 3.14
CA ARG A 328 1.69 9.32 2.15
C ARG A 328 1.82 10.83 2.30
N SER A 329 2.00 11.53 1.18
CA SER A 329 2.10 12.99 1.20
C SER A 329 0.79 13.70 1.55
N ASP A 330 -0.36 13.07 1.32
CA ASP A 330 -1.69 13.58 1.71
C ASP A 330 -2.10 13.27 3.16
N GLU A 331 -1.36 12.38 3.84
CA GLU A 331 -1.48 12.13 5.28
C GLU A 331 -0.40 12.89 6.07
N MET A 332 0.40 13.70 5.40
CA MET A 332 1.45 14.49 6.01
C MET A 332 0.84 15.61 6.86
N VAL A 333 1.31 15.72 8.08
CA VAL A 333 0.95 16.79 9.01
C VAL A 333 2.10 17.79 9.09
N LYS A 334 1.83 19.06 8.83
CA LYS A 334 2.82 20.12 9.01
C LYS A 334 2.79 20.59 10.46
N LEU A 335 3.78 20.20 11.24
CA LEU A 335 3.92 20.60 12.65
C LEU A 335 5.08 21.57 12.81
N ARG A 336 4.81 22.81 13.19
CA ARG A 336 5.84 23.84 13.43
C ARG A 336 6.83 23.99 12.26
N GLY A 337 6.34 23.88 11.03
CA GLY A 337 7.15 23.96 9.81
C GLY A 337 7.83 22.66 9.37
N THR A 338 7.74 21.59 10.17
CA THR A 338 8.28 20.26 9.84
C THR A 338 7.19 19.37 9.26
N ASN A 339 7.49 18.69 8.15
CA ASN A 339 6.60 17.72 7.55
C ASN A 339 6.69 16.38 8.30
N VAL A 340 5.63 16.02 9.00
CA VAL A 340 5.53 14.79 9.79
C VAL A 340 4.58 13.82 9.11
N TYR A 341 5.04 12.60 8.93
CA TYR A 341 4.21 11.49 8.44
C TYR A 341 3.78 10.64 9.64
N PRO A 342 2.48 10.53 9.96
CA PRO A 342 2.01 9.75 11.11
C PRO A 342 2.56 8.32 11.14
N LEU A 343 2.67 7.69 9.98
CA LEU A 343 3.22 6.35 9.86
C LEU A 343 4.72 6.26 10.25
N ALA A 344 5.46 7.35 10.26
CA ALA A 344 6.84 7.35 10.74
C ALA A 344 6.96 7.06 12.25
N CYS A 345 5.87 7.23 13.01
CA CYS A 345 5.82 6.84 14.43
C CYS A 345 5.92 5.32 14.62
N GLN A 346 5.58 4.53 13.60
CA GLN A 346 5.54 3.07 13.68
C GLN A 346 6.87 2.49 14.16
N ASN A 347 7.99 3.01 13.68
CA ASN A 347 9.32 2.51 14.02
C ASN A 347 9.63 2.63 15.52
N ALA A 348 9.43 3.81 16.10
CA ALA A 348 9.66 4.04 17.53
C ALA A 348 8.73 3.16 18.39
N VAL A 349 7.45 3.04 18.00
CA VAL A 349 6.47 2.28 18.75
C VAL A 349 6.75 0.77 18.69
N THR A 350 7.00 0.21 17.50
CA THR A 350 7.21 -1.24 17.36
C THR A 350 8.55 -1.71 17.93
N LYS A 351 9.53 -0.81 18.05
CA LYS A 351 10.85 -1.12 18.64
C LYS A 351 10.79 -1.34 20.14
N ASP A 352 9.86 -0.70 20.84
CA ASP A 352 9.76 -0.81 22.30
C ASP A 352 8.91 -2.05 22.67
N PRO A 353 9.51 -3.06 23.34
CA PRO A 353 8.81 -4.32 23.66
C PRO A 353 7.68 -4.12 24.68
N ARG A 354 7.60 -2.99 25.35
CA ARG A 354 6.54 -2.66 26.32
C ARG A 354 5.25 -2.21 25.65
N THR A 355 5.27 -1.91 24.34
CA THR A 355 4.08 -1.57 23.54
C THR A 355 3.48 -2.80 22.85
N THR A 356 2.22 -2.72 22.44
CA THR A 356 1.61 -3.73 21.54
C THR A 356 2.02 -3.53 20.09
N GLY A 357 2.59 -2.36 19.74
CA GLY A 357 2.83 -1.90 18.38
C GLY A 357 1.68 -1.04 17.82
N GLU A 358 0.55 -0.96 18.53
CA GLU A 358 -0.59 -0.14 18.13
C GLU A 358 -0.45 1.31 18.58
N PHE A 359 -0.79 2.22 17.66
CA PHE A 359 -0.77 3.67 17.92
C PHE A 359 -1.74 4.42 17.02
N LEU A 360 -2.08 5.64 17.46
CA LEU A 360 -2.89 6.59 16.73
C LEU A 360 -2.32 8.01 16.92
N CYS A 361 -2.08 8.72 15.82
CA CYS A 361 -1.69 10.13 15.85
C CYS A 361 -2.96 10.99 15.84
N VAL A 362 -3.18 11.78 16.87
CA VAL A 362 -4.30 12.73 16.99
C VAL A 362 -3.76 14.12 16.79
N VAL A 363 -4.22 14.82 15.75
CA VAL A 363 -3.79 16.18 15.43
C VAL A 363 -4.92 17.15 15.76
N SER A 364 -4.59 18.22 16.47
CA SER A 364 -5.54 19.24 16.90
C SER A 364 -4.89 20.62 16.97
N HIS A 365 -5.72 21.64 17.21
CA HIS A 365 -5.26 22.96 17.61
C HIS A 365 -5.34 23.10 19.12
N ILE A 366 -4.34 23.73 19.75
CA ILE A 366 -4.35 24.13 21.15
C ILE A 366 -4.05 25.63 21.27
N GLY A 367 -4.66 26.29 22.28
CA GLY A 367 -4.56 27.73 22.49
C GLY A 367 -5.64 28.51 21.75
N GLU A 368 -5.67 29.83 21.94
CA GLU A 368 -6.61 30.76 21.34
C GLU A 368 -5.89 31.99 20.75
N GLY A 369 -6.49 32.64 19.76
CA GLY A 369 -5.98 33.86 19.14
C GLY A 369 -4.55 33.70 18.59
N LEU A 370 -3.64 34.61 18.97
CA LEU A 370 -2.22 34.56 18.56
C LEU A 370 -1.45 33.40 19.18
N GLY A 371 -2.00 32.73 20.19
CA GLY A 371 -1.43 31.53 20.83
C GLY A 371 -1.89 30.21 20.21
N LEU A 372 -2.74 30.24 19.17
CA LEU A 372 -3.21 29.05 18.47
C LEU A 372 -2.02 28.32 17.81
N ARG A 373 -1.83 27.07 18.17
CA ARG A 373 -0.76 26.23 17.60
C ARG A 373 -1.25 24.82 17.33
N GLU A 374 -0.69 24.24 16.28
CA GLU A 374 -0.93 22.84 15.96
C GLU A 374 -0.15 21.93 16.91
N THR A 375 -0.78 20.85 17.34
CA THR A 375 -0.16 19.79 18.13
C THR A 375 -0.51 18.41 17.58
N MET A 376 0.36 17.46 17.85
CA MET A 376 0.10 16.04 17.60
C MET A 376 0.38 15.26 18.87
N VAL A 377 -0.61 14.49 19.30
CA VAL A 377 -0.50 13.50 20.37
C VAL A 377 -0.41 12.13 19.74
N VAL A 378 0.60 11.36 20.11
CA VAL A 378 0.73 9.96 19.68
C VAL A 378 0.23 9.07 20.82
N GLN A 379 -0.97 8.54 20.68
CA GLN A 379 -1.54 7.54 21.59
C GLN A 379 -0.91 6.19 21.29
N VAL A 380 -0.36 5.52 22.31
CA VAL A 380 0.34 4.24 22.17
C VAL A 380 -0.18 3.24 23.19
N GLU A 381 -0.54 2.06 22.73
CA GLU A 381 -1.02 0.99 23.61
C GLU A 381 0.14 0.31 24.35
N ARG A 382 0.05 0.24 25.68
CA ARG A 382 0.97 -0.58 26.47
C ARG A 382 0.60 -2.07 26.43
N ARG A 383 1.60 -2.92 26.45
CA ARG A 383 1.43 -4.39 26.38
C ARG A 383 0.90 -5.00 27.68
N SER A 384 1.35 -4.48 28.81
CA SER A 384 0.98 -4.95 30.16
C SER A 384 0.54 -3.78 31.03
N PRO A 385 -0.49 -3.98 31.88
CA PRO A 385 -0.88 -3.02 32.90
C PRO A 385 0.24 -2.70 33.90
N ASP A 386 1.20 -3.64 34.11
CA ASP A 386 2.33 -3.47 35.00
C ASP A 386 3.44 -2.54 34.44
N THR A 387 3.34 -2.18 33.15
CA THR A 387 4.28 -1.25 32.53
C THR A 387 4.09 0.14 33.14
N ASP A 388 5.18 0.73 33.64
CA ASP A 388 5.17 2.13 34.10
C ASP A 388 4.89 3.06 32.91
N ALA A 389 3.69 3.63 32.90
CA ALA A 389 3.23 4.48 31.80
C ALA A 389 4.03 5.78 31.68
N GLN A 390 4.55 6.34 32.81
CA GLN A 390 5.30 7.60 32.78
C GLN A 390 6.70 7.38 32.18
N VAL A 391 7.36 6.30 32.57
CA VAL A 391 8.66 5.93 32.00
C VAL A 391 8.52 5.60 30.51
N LEU A 392 7.54 4.78 30.14
CA LEU A 392 7.29 4.44 28.74
C LEU A 392 6.99 5.69 27.89
N MET A 393 6.17 6.62 28.39
CA MET A 393 5.85 7.88 27.73
C MET A 393 7.09 8.73 27.46
N ALA A 394 7.97 8.87 28.46
CA ALA A 394 9.19 9.65 28.32
C ALA A 394 10.16 9.04 27.29
N ASP A 395 10.34 7.72 27.32
CA ASP A 395 11.21 7.02 26.38
C ASP A 395 10.69 7.11 24.94
N LEU A 396 9.39 6.91 24.75
CA LEU A 396 8.76 7.04 23.43
C LEU A 396 8.79 8.48 22.91
N ALA A 397 8.58 9.49 23.77
CA ALA A 397 8.67 10.89 23.36
C ALA A 397 10.10 11.24 22.87
N ALA A 398 11.13 10.72 23.53
CA ALA A 398 12.51 10.88 23.09
C ALA A 398 12.80 10.17 21.75
N ALA A 399 12.33 8.93 21.60
CA ALA A 399 12.48 8.15 20.37
C ALA A 399 11.74 8.82 19.18
N LEU A 400 10.50 9.21 19.39
CA LEU A 400 9.68 9.90 18.38
C LEU A 400 10.30 11.24 17.97
N HIS A 401 10.83 12.02 18.92
CA HIS A 401 11.52 13.27 18.59
C HIS A 401 12.73 13.04 17.68
N LYS A 402 13.49 11.98 17.94
CA LYS A 402 14.63 11.59 17.09
C LYS A 402 14.19 11.21 15.68
N ASP A 403 13.11 10.41 15.57
CA ASP A 403 12.66 9.87 14.29
C ASP A 403 11.89 10.91 13.45
N LEU A 404 11.12 11.79 14.09
CA LEU A 404 10.27 12.79 13.41
C LEU A 404 10.97 14.15 13.21
N GLY A 405 12.05 14.43 13.93
CA GLY A 405 12.73 15.73 13.92
C GLY A 405 11.94 16.88 14.57
N VAL A 406 10.79 16.57 15.19
CA VAL A 406 9.92 17.52 15.89
C VAL A 406 9.36 16.88 17.15
N ARG A 407 9.15 17.70 18.20
CA ARG A 407 8.54 17.19 19.43
C ARG A 407 7.05 16.94 19.25
N VAL A 408 6.60 15.79 19.70
CA VAL A 408 5.19 15.39 19.79
C VAL A 408 4.88 14.96 21.22
N ASP A 409 3.63 15.10 21.61
CA ASP A 409 3.19 14.60 22.91
C ASP A 409 2.86 13.11 22.78
N VAL A 410 3.06 12.34 23.85
CA VAL A 410 2.76 10.90 23.89
C VAL A 410 1.75 10.63 25.00
N GLU A 411 0.76 9.80 24.71
CA GLU A 411 -0.22 9.32 25.66
C GLU A 411 -0.20 7.79 25.66
N ILE A 412 -0.01 7.20 26.84
CA ILE A 412 -0.05 5.74 26.99
C ILE A 412 -1.48 5.33 27.32
N VAL A 413 -2.03 4.45 26.49
CA VAL A 413 -3.39 3.93 26.64
C VAL A 413 -3.36 2.41 26.91
N GLU A 414 -4.47 1.89 27.42
CA GLU A 414 -4.62 0.46 27.67
C GLU A 414 -4.70 -0.32 26.38
N ARG A 415 -4.34 -1.61 26.45
CA ARG A 415 -4.43 -2.54 25.34
C ARG A 415 -5.87 -2.58 24.78
N ASP A 416 -5.97 -2.70 23.46
CA ASP A 416 -7.20 -2.80 22.68
C ASP A 416 -8.07 -1.51 22.69
N THR A 417 -7.63 -0.41 23.33
CA THR A 417 -8.35 0.87 23.36
C THR A 417 -8.43 1.54 21.98
N LEU A 418 -7.40 1.37 21.14
CA LEU A 418 -7.31 2.04 19.85
C LEU A 418 -8.05 1.31 18.72
N ILE A 419 -8.58 0.10 18.94
CA ILE A 419 -9.19 -0.74 17.89
C ILE A 419 -10.34 -0.02 17.19
N GLU A 420 -11.21 0.70 17.92
CA GLU A 420 -12.35 1.44 17.35
C GLU A 420 -11.91 2.54 16.39
N HIS A 421 -10.75 3.15 16.61
CA HIS A 421 -10.20 4.22 15.79
C HIS A 421 -9.31 3.70 14.67
N THR A 422 -8.46 2.75 14.97
CA THR A 422 -7.49 2.18 14.02
C THR A 422 -8.12 1.14 13.10
N MET A 423 -9.22 0.51 13.52
CA MET A 423 -9.93 -0.55 12.81
C MET A 423 -9.04 -1.77 12.51
N ILE A 424 -8.00 -1.98 13.33
CA ILE A 424 -7.09 -3.12 13.16
C ILE A 424 -7.85 -4.45 13.31
N GLY A 425 -7.55 -5.40 12.43
CA GLY A 425 -8.26 -6.68 12.36
C GLY A 425 -9.67 -6.62 11.77
N GLN A 426 -10.26 -5.43 11.64
CA GLN A 426 -11.61 -5.22 11.10
C GLN A 426 -11.58 -4.73 9.65
N GLN A 427 -10.62 -3.90 9.30
CA GLN A 427 -10.44 -3.37 7.95
C GLN A 427 -9.08 -3.78 7.37
N ASN A 428 -8.99 -3.78 6.04
CA ASN A 428 -7.74 -4.09 5.34
C ASN A 428 -6.68 -3.00 5.49
N LYS A 429 -7.06 -1.77 5.86
CA LYS A 429 -6.15 -0.65 6.08
C LYS A 429 -6.35 -0.10 7.50
N VAL A 430 -5.29 -0.11 8.28
CA VAL A 430 -5.26 0.46 9.63
C VAL A 430 -5.17 1.99 9.52
N LYS A 431 -5.99 2.71 10.27
CA LYS A 431 -5.94 4.17 10.36
C LYS A 431 -4.89 4.56 11.41
N ARG A 432 -4.02 5.51 11.07
CA ARG A 432 -2.96 5.99 11.97
C ARG A 432 -3.04 7.49 12.23
N LEU A 433 -4.00 8.18 11.62
CA LEU A 433 -4.22 9.61 11.77
C LEU A 433 -5.68 9.90 12.08
N LEU A 434 -5.92 10.69 13.11
CA LEU A 434 -7.17 11.36 13.42
C LEU A 434 -6.91 12.88 13.43
N ASP A 435 -7.32 13.55 12.35
CA ASP A 435 -7.16 14.99 12.22
C ASP A 435 -8.44 15.69 12.71
N LEU A 436 -8.32 16.39 13.83
CA LEU A 436 -9.43 17.12 14.45
C LEU A 436 -9.45 18.61 14.07
N ARG A 437 -8.50 19.09 13.26
CA ARG A 437 -8.39 20.50 12.90
C ARG A 437 -9.53 20.98 12.01
N GLU A 438 -10.11 20.06 11.22
CA GLU A 438 -11.23 20.37 10.30
C GLU A 438 -12.61 20.32 10.98
N LYS A 439 -12.73 19.67 12.14
CA LYS A 439 -14.02 19.55 12.86
C LYS A 439 -14.52 20.85 13.51
N GLY A 440 -13.79 21.94 13.41
CA GLY A 440 -14.17 23.26 13.94
C GLY A 440 -14.68 24.24 12.89
N LYS A 441 -15.01 23.78 11.67
CA LYS A 441 -15.53 24.62 10.58
C LYS A 441 -16.97 24.31 10.17
N GLU A 442 -17.75 23.65 11.05
CA GLU A 442 -19.21 23.56 10.93
C GLU A 442 -19.90 24.63 11.76
#